data_3e7308e0dd5dc716fa344df905385f6a
#
_entry.id   3e7308e0dd5dc716fa344df905385f6a
#
_cell.length_a   1.000
_cell.length_b   1.000
_cell.length_c   1.000
_cell.angle_alpha   90.00
_cell.angle_beta   90.00
_cell.angle_gamma   90.00
#
_symmetry.space_group_name_H-M   'P 1'
#
loop_
_entity.id
_entity.type
_entity.pdbx_description
1 polymer ?
#
loop_
_entity_poly.entity_id
_entity_poly.type
_entity_poly.pdbx_seq_one_letter_code
_entity_poly.pdbx_strand_id
1 'polypeptide(L)'
;VYLWAGMLDAGEPLRARLLQDLSGPADLLAAQQTPAEKIDTARGVGTGALPVGFSAALLPYLSALGKPALLKAQAQRVPAATQPAAAALPYFERTLALFGQGWLENRYRFAADGRLLPAWRTPACAATT
;
A
#
# COMPACT_ATOMS: atom_id res chain seq x y z
N VAL A 1 8.61 -3.64 1.67
CA VAL A 1 8.89 -3.81 0.23
C VAL A 1 7.63 -3.47 -0.58
N TYR A 2 6.52 -4.20 -0.45
CA TYR A 2 5.32 -4.08 -1.31
C TYR A 2 4.68 -2.70 -1.31
N LEU A 3 4.57 -2.04 -0.14
CA LEU A 3 4.07 -0.67 -0.01
C LEU A 3 4.80 0.28 -0.99
N TRP A 4 6.13 0.26 -0.93
CA TRP A 4 6.97 1.15 -1.74
C TRP A 4 6.97 0.77 -3.22
N ALA A 5 6.97 -0.52 -3.54
CA ALA A 5 6.88 -0.99 -4.93
C ALA A 5 5.58 -0.51 -5.61
N GLY A 6 4.47 -0.53 -4.87
CA GLY A 6 3.19 -0.02 -5.35
C GLY A 6 3.14 1.51 -5.50
N MET A 7 3.98 2.23 -4.74
CA MET A 7 4.02 3.70 -4.75
C MET A 7 4.99 4.29 -5.77
N LEU A 8 5.77 3.47 -6.49
CA LEU A 8 6.67 3.96 -7.53
C LEU A 8 5.91 4.76 -8.59
N ASP A 9 6.55 5.81 -9.09
CA ASP A 9 6.04 6.59 -10.22
C ASP A 9 5.78 5.69 -11.44
N ALA A 10 4.76 6.00 -12.22
CA ALA A 10 4.40 5.20 -13.39
C ALA A 10 5.48 5.21 -14.48
N GLY A 11 6.30 6.26 -14.53
CA GLY A 11 7.42 6.41 -15.46
C GLY A 11 8.71 5.72 -15.01
N GLU A 12 8.75 5.10 -13.80
CA GLU A 12 9.95 4.40 -13.34
C GLU A 12 10.25 3.17 -14.21
N PRO A 13 11.41 3.12 -14.91
CA PRO A 13 11.71 2.06 -15.87
C PRO A 13 11.69 0.64 -15.28
N LEU A 14 12.07 0.50 -14.00
CA LEU A 14 12.13 -0.80 -13.33
C LEU A 14 10.80 -1.22 -12.70
N ARG A 15 9.79 -0.34 -12.68
CA ARG A 15 8.52 -0.58 -11.99
C ARG A 15 7.81 -1.85 -12.46
N ALA A 16 7.67 -2.03 -13.76
CA ALA A 16 6.98 -3.19 -14.32
C ALA A 16 7.65 -4.51 -13.95
N ARG A 17 8.98 -4.56 -14.09
CA ARG A 17 9.78 -5.73 -13.71
C ARG A 17 9.68 -6.02 -12.22
N LEU A 18 9.84 -5.00 -11.38
CA LEU A 18 9.75 -5.15 -9.93
C LEU A 18 8.37 -5.68 -9.49
N LEU A 19 7.29 -5.17 -10.05
CA LEU A 19 5.94 -5.65 -9.76
C LEU A 19 5.72 -7.09 -10.22
N GLN A 20 6.31 -7.48 -11.35
CA GLN A 20 6.27 -8.86 -11.85
C GLN A 20 7.04 -9.80 -10.91
N ASP A 21 8.27 -9.45 -10.54
CA ASP A 21 9.12 -10.25 -9.64
C ASP A 21 8.49 -10.38 -8.22
N LEU A 22 7.67 -9.43 -7.83
CA LEU A 22 6.95 -9.40 -6.54
C LEU A 22 5.50 -9.92 -6.63
N SER A 23 5.07 -10.60 -7.70
CA SER A 23 3.68 -11.03 -7.89
C SER A 23 3.18 -12.10 -6.90
N GLY A 24 4.07 -12.94 -6.39
CA GLY A 24 3.74 -14.08 -5.54
C GLY A 24 2.77 -13.80 -4.38
N PRO A 25 2.93 -12.72 -3.58
CA PRO A 25 1.98 -12.41 -2.52
C PRO A 25 0.56 -12.09 -2.99
N ALA A 26 0.40 -11.52 -4.20
CA ALA A 26 -0.93 -11.27 -4.75
C ALA A 26 -1.63 -12.58 -5.15
N ASP A 27 -0.88 -13.54 -5.68
CA ASP A 27 -1.40 -14.86 -6.04
C ASP A 27 -1.80 -15.65 -4.78
N LEU A 28 -0.96 -15.59 -3.74
CA LEU A 28 -1.25 -16.19 -2.43
C LEU A 28 -2.49 -15.58 -1.79
N LEU A 29 -2.59 -14.25 -1.86
CA LEU A 29 -3.74 -13.51 -1.34
C LEU A 29 -5.03 -13.86 -2.09
N ALA A 30 -4.96 -14.10 -3.40
CA ALA A 30 -6.09 -14.55 -4.19
C ALA A 30 -6.60 -15.93 -3.73
N ALA A 31 -5.69 -16.82 -3.33
CA ALA A 31 -6.02 -18.14 -2.84
C ALA A 31 -6.55 -18.13 -1.39
N GLN A 32 -5.95 -17.32 -0.51
CA GLN A 32 -6.22 -17.36 0.94
C GLN A 32 -7.09 -16.21 1.46
N GLN A 33 -7.30 -15.16 0.66
CA GLN A 33 -8.08 -13.95 0.98
C GLN A 33 -7.53 -13.10 2.13
N THR A 34 -6.67 -13.64 2.97
CA THR A 34 -6.04 -12.98 4.11
C THR A 34 -4.53 -13.00 3.93
N PRO A 35 -3.81 -11.88 4.14
CA PRO A 35 -2.36 -11.87 4.07
C PRO A 35 -1.76 -12.82 5.08
N ALA A 36 -0.78 -13.61 4.66
CA ALA A 36 -0.07 -14.52 5.53
C ALA A 36 0.99 -13.79 6.36
N GLU A 37 1.18 -14.20 7.60
CA GLU A 37 2.24 -13.67 8.48
C GLU A 37 3.64 -14.10 8.00
N LYS A 38 3.74 -15.35 7.55
CA LYS A 38 4.98 -15.96 7.04
C LYS A 38 4.71 -16.61 5.70
N ILE A 39 5.63 -16.45 4.78
CA ILE A 39 5.58 -17.08 3.45
C ILE A 39 6.83 -17.93 3.29
N ASP A 40 6.63 -19.26 3.08
CA ASP A 40 7.67 -20.13 2.60
C ASP A 40 7.83 -19.90 1.09
N THR A 41 8.85 -19.17 0.71
CA THR A 41 9.10 -18.78 -0.70
C THR A 41 9.49 -19.95 -1.58
N ALA A 42 10.00 -21.05 -1.01
CA ALA A 42 10.37 -22.24 -1.77
C ALA A 42 9.13 -23.06 -2.14
N ARG A 43 8.12 -23.10 -1.25
CA ARG A 43 6.88 -23.86 -1.44
C ARG A 43 5.69 -23.02 -1.89
N GLY A 44 5.80 -21.68 -1.83
CA GLY A 44 4.70 -20.79 -2.12
C GLY A 44 3.53 -20.88 -1.12
N VAL A 45 3.81 -21.27 0.12
CA VAL A 45 2.77 -21.48 1.15
C VAL A 45 2.84 -20.38 2.20
N GLY A 46 1.70 -19.77 2.48
CA GLY A 46 1.54 -18.78 3.54
C GLY A 46 0.92 -19.39 4.81
N THR A 47 1.40 -18.98 5.98
CA THR A 47 0.89 -19.39 7.29
C THR A 47 0.68 -18.18 8.20
N GLY A 48 -0.24 -18.32 9.17
CA GLY A 48 -0.63 -17.24 10.08
C GLY A 48 -1.50 -16.18 9.40
N ALA A 49 -1.99 -15.23 10.19
CA ALA A 49 -2.76 -14.08 9.71
C ALA A 49 -2.04 -12.79 10.05
N LEU A 50 -1.76 -11.98 9.05
CA LEU A 50 -1.12 -10.69 9.25
C LEU A 50 -2.04 -9.68 9.93
N PRO A 51 -1.47 -8.80 10.79
CA PRO A 51 -2.15 -7.65 11.33
C PRO A 51 -2.72 -6.72 10.24
N VAL A 52 -3.70 -5.91 10.61
CA VAL A 52 -4.43 -5.01 9.70
C VAL A 52 -3.50 -4.05 8.95
N GLY A 53 -2.44 -3.57 9.59
CA GLY A 53 -1.47 -2.68 8.98
C GLY A 53 -0.82 -3.25 7.71
N PHE A 54 -0.65 -4.56 7.65
CA PHE A 54 -0.10 -5.20 6.44
C PHE A 54 -1.13 -5.23 5.30
N SER A 55 -2.42 -5.37 5.59
CA SER A 55 -3.47 -5.17 4.57
C SER A 55 -3.36 -3.75 3.98
N ALA A 56 -3.17 -2.75 4.82
CA ALA A 56 -2.97 -1.36 4.37
C ALA A 56 -1.71 -1.19 3.52
N ALA A 57 -0.61 -1.84 3.90
CA ALA A 57 0.65 -1.80 3.14
C ALA A 57 0.53 -2.43 1.75
N LEU A 58 -0.44 -3.32 1.53
CA LEU A 58 -0.70 -3.93 0.23
C LEU A 58 -1.57 -3.07 -0.70
N LEU A 59 -2.24 -2.02 -0.22
CA LEU A 59 -3.18 -1.24 -1.04
C LEU A 59 -2.52 -0.61 -2.28
N PRO A 60 -1.41 0.14 -2.18
CA PRO A 60 -0.73 0.68 -3.35
C PRO A 60 -0.23 -0.40 -4.30
N TYR A 61 0.29 -1.49 -3.77
CA TYR A 61 0.80 -2.63 -4.54
C TYR A 61 -0.31 -3.31 -5.35
N LEU A 62 -1.45 -3.63 -4.74
CA LEU A 62 -2.59 -4.25 -5.42
C LEU A 62 -3.20 -3.32 -6.47
N SER A 63 -3.21 -2.00 -6.21
CA SER A 63 -3.58 -0.99 -7.18
C SER A 63 -2.64 -1.00 -8.38
N ALA A 64 -1.33 -1.03 -8.14
CA ALA A 64 -0.31 -1.04 -9.19
C ALA A 64 -0.34 -2.32 -10.05
N LEU A 65 -0.72 -3.45 -9.46
CA LEU A 65 -0.92 -4.73 -10.17
C LEU A 65 -2.27 -4.82 -10.92
N GLY A 66 -3.16 -3.83 -10.79
CA GLY A 66 -4.48 -3.90 -11.40
C GLY A 66 -5.36 -5.03 -10.85
N LYS A 67 -5.32 -5.28 -9.53
CA LYS A 67 -6.09 -6.32 -8.84
C LYS A 67 -7.25 -5.71 -8.01
N PRO A 68 -8.30 -5.15 -8.66
CA PRO A 68 -9.32 -4.34 -7.96
C PRO A 68 -10.14 -5.14 -6.93
N ALA A 69 -10.41 -6.40 -7.16
CA ALA A 69 -11.15 -7.24 -6.21
C ALA A 69 -10.36 -7.46 -4.91
N LEU A 70 -9.06 -7.79 -5.04
CA LEU A 70 -8.17 -7.95 -3.89
C LEU A 70 -7.95 -6.62 -3.16
N LEU A 71 -7.77 -5.53 -3.92
CA LEU A 71 -7.64 -4.19 -3.38
C LEU A 71 -8.85 -3.84 -2.51
N LYS A 72 -10.07 -4.03 -3.02
CA LYS A 72 -11.30 -3.77 -2.28
C LYS A 72 -11.40 -4.60 -1.01
N ALA A 73 -11.11 -5.90 -1.09
CA ALA A 73 -11.15 -6.80 0.07
C ALA A 73 -10.15 -6.38 1.16
N GLN A 74 -8.93 -5.98 0.78
CA GLN A 74 -7.94 -5.51 1.75
C GLN A 74 -8.29 -4.12 2.31
N ALA A 75 -8.81 -3.21 1.51
CA ALA A 75 -9.25 -1.89 1.97
C ALA A 75 -10.37 -2.00 3.03
N GLN A 76 -11.29 -2.93 2.87
CA GLN A 76 -12.37 -3.17 3.85
C GLN A 76 -11.87 -3.68 5.22
N ARG A 77 -10.68 -4.27 5.29
CA ARG A 77 -10.06 -4.70 6.56
C ARG A 77 -9.44 -3.54 7.34
N VAL A 78 -9.12 -2.44 6.67
CA VAL A 78 -8.42 -1.30 7.28
C VAL A 78 -9.44 -0.28 7.76
N PRO A 79 -9.55 -0.01 9.08
CA PRO A 79 -10.48 0.98 9.58
C PRO A 79 -10.10 2.37 9.07
N ALA A 80 -11.09 3.18 8.71
CA ALA A 80 -10.85 4.56 8.31
C ALA A 80 -10.18 5.33 9.47
N ALA A 81 -9.27 6.25 9.14
CA ALA A 81 -8.47 7.00 10.13
C ALA A 81 -9.33 7.75 11.17
N THR A 82 -10.57 8.08 10.82
CA THR A 82 -11.55 8.75 11.70
C THR A 82 -12.31 7.80 12.64
N GLN A 83 -12.18 6.49 12.46
CA GLN A 83 -12.88 5.51 13.28
C GLN A 83 -12.13 5.23 14.59
N PRO A 84 -12.83 4.99 15.71
CA PRO A 84 -12.20 4.61 16.98
C PRO A 84 -11.29 3.37 16.86
N ALA A 85 -11.66 2.41 16.00
CA ALA A 85 -10.86 1.22 15.73
C ALA A 85 -9.47 1.55 15.17
N ALA A 86 -9.32 2.62 14.38
CA ALA A 86 -8.01 3.06 13.89
C ALA A 86 -7.11 3.60 15.02
N ALA A 87 -7.70 4.27 16.01
CA ALA A 87 -6.97 4.78 17.17
C ALA A 87 -6.49 3.64 18.09
N ALA A 88 -7.18 2.50 18.09
CA ALA A 88 -6.83 1.33 18.88
C ALA A 88 -5.71 0.48 18.24
N LEU A 89 -5.36 0.72 16.97
CA LEU A 89 -4.26 0.00 16.32
C LEU A 89 -2.91 0.31 16.99
N PRO A 90 -2.02 -0.68 17.11
CA PRO A 90 -0.63 -0.46 17.47
C PRO A 90 0.02 0.60 16.57
N TYR A 91 1.00 1.33 17.10
CA TYR A 91 1.66 2.44 16.39
C TYR A 91 2.12 2.06 14.97
N PHE A 92 2.78 0.93 14.83
CA PHE A 92 3.29 0.47 13.53
C PHE A 92 2.15 0.20 12.53
N GLU A 93 1.08 -0.47 12.96
CA GLU A 93 -0.08 -0.74 12.11
C GLU A 93 -0.81 0.54 11.70
N ARG A 94 -0.94 1.49 12.63
CA ARG A 94 -1.50 2.81 12.35
C ARG A 94 -0.69 3.57 11.31
N THR A 95 0.63 3.51 11.41
CA THR A 95 1.54 4.14 10.43
C THR A 95 1.34 3.54 9.05
N LEU A 96 1.29 2.22 8.93
CA LEU A 96 1.03 1.56 7.65
C LEU A 96 -0.36 1.89 7.09
N ALA A 97 -1.37 1.97 7.97
CA ALA A 97 -2.73 2.36 7.59
C ALA A 97 -2.76 3.79 7.01
N LEU A 98 -2.10 4.75 7.66
CA LEU A 98 -1.98 6.12 7.16
C LEU A 98 -1.33 6.19 5.77
N PHE A 99 -0.25 5.45 5.57
CA PHE A 99 0.43 5.40 4.27
C PHE A 99 -0.46 4.75 3.20
N GLY A 100 -0.98 3.55 3.46
CA GLY A 100 -1.77 2.81 2.48
C GLY A 100 -3.07 3.52 2.08
N GLN A 101 -3.84 3.98 3.07
CA GLN A 101 -5.09 4.71 2.83
C GLN A 101 -4.83 6.08 2.20
N GLY A 102 -3.85 6.83 2.71
CA GLY A 102 -3.49 8.13 2.15
C GLY A 102 -3.13 8.05 0.67
N TRP A 103 -2.42 6.99 0.27
CA TRP A 103 -2.15 6.71 -1.13
C TRP A 103 -3.43 6.42 -1.92
N LEU A 104 -4.28 5.52 -1.42
CA LEU A 104 -5.53 5.13 -2.09
C LEU A 104 -6.47 6.33 -2.27
N GLU A 105 -6.53 7.21 -1.28
CA GLU A 105 -7.34 8.44 -1.28
C GLU A 105 -6.69 9.61 -2.05
N ASN A 106 -5.57 9.38 -2.73
CA ASN A 106 -4.82 10.40 -3.46
C ASN A 106 -4.35 11.59 -2.61
N ARG A 107 -4.13 11.41 -1.31
CA ARG A 107 -3.65 12.48 -0.42
C ARG A 107 -2.22 12.88 -0.71
N TYR A 108 -1.45 12.01 -1.31
CA TYR A 108 -0.06 12.25 -1.73
C TYR A 108 0.37 11.28 -2.83
N ARG A 109 1.45 11.63 -3.50
CA ARG A 109 2.17 10.80 -4.47
C ARG A 109 3.67 11.06 -4.32
N PHE A 110 4.49 10.23 -4.96
CA PHE A 110 5.92 10.50 -5.13
C PHE A 110 6.19 10.77 -6.61
N ALA A 111 7.03 11.77 -6.88
CA ALA A 111 7.56 12.01 -8.22
C ALA A 111 8.65 10.98 -8.54
N ALA A 112 9.08 10.91 -9.81
CA ALA A 112 10.15 10.01 -10.25
C ALA A 112 11.50 10.24 -9.53
N ASP A 113 11.75 11.48 -9.08
CA ASP A 113 12.93 11.85 -8.27
C ASP A 113 12.78 11.52 -6.78
N GLY A 114 11.69 10.88 -6.36
CA GLY A 114 11.37 10.54 -4.98
C GLY A 114 10.77 11.68 -4.15
N ARG A 115 10.56 12.86 -4.73
CA ARG A 115 9.98 14.01 -4.01
C ARG A 115 8.51 13.76 -3.68
N LEU A 116 8.12 14.04 -2.42
CA LEU A 116 6.74 13.96 -1.98
C LEU A 116 5.88 15.05 -2.64
N LEU A 117 4.75 14.65 -3.19
CA LEU A 117 3.73 15.49 -3.82
C LEU A 117 2.43 15.42 -3.01
N PRO A 118 2.25 16.23 -1.95
CA PRO A 118 1.02 16.25 -1.19
C PRO A 118 -0.12 16.91 -1.96
N ALA A 119 -1.32 16.34 -1.90
CA ALA A 119 -2.50 16.86 -2.59
C ALA A 119 -2.98 18.22 -2.07
N TRP A 120 -2.64 18.56 -0.81
CA TRP A 120 -3.02 19.82 -0.16
C TRP A 120 -2.01 20.96 -0.36
N ARG A 121 -1.03 20.82 -1.25
CA ARG A 121 -0.14 21.94 -1.56
C ARG A 121 -0.95 23.12 -2.10
N THR A 122 -1.14 24.10 -1.26
CA THR A 122 -1.50 25.43 -1.71
C THR A 122 -0.39 25.91 -2.66
N PRO A 123 -0.69 26.54 -3.80
CA PRO A 123 0.34 27.22 -4.59
C PRO A 123 1.19 28.05 -3.64
N ALA A 124 2.51 27.89 -3.69
CA ALA A 124 3.40 28.71 -2.87
C ALA A 124 2.96 30.16 -3.02
N CYS A 125 2.77 30.84 -1.90
CA CYS A 125 2.61 32.30 -1.93
C CYS A 125 3.72 32.80 -2.82
N ALA A 126 3.37 33.42 -3.94
CA ALA A 126 4.33 34.07 -4.79
C ALA A 126 5.08 35.03 -3.89
N ALA A 127 6.38 34.80 -3.71
CA ALA A 127 7.22 35.74 -2.98
C ALA A 127 7.12 37.08 -3.74
N THR A 128 6.37 37.98 -3.17
CA THR A 128 6.32 39.37 -3.65
C THR A 128 7.69 39.94 -3.36
N THR A 129 8.51 40.07 -4.38
CA THR A 129 9.75 40.85 -4.40
C THR A 129 9.38 42.31 -4.35
#